data_8109dfd58f577a5c7af3d0bc106afcef
#
_entry.id   8109dfd58f577a5c7af3d0bc106afcef
#
_cell.length_a   1.000
_cell.length_b   1.000
_cell.length_c   1.000
_cell.angle_alpha   90.00
_cell.angle_beta   90.00
_cell.angle_gamma   90.00
#
_symmetry.space_group_name_H-M   'P 1'
#
loop_
_entity.id
_entity.type
_entity.pdbx_description
1 polymer ?
#
loop_
_entity_poly.entity_id
_entity_poly.type
_entity_poly.pdbx_seq_one_letter_code
_entity_poly.pdbx_strand_id
1 'polypeptide(L)'
;MNNVKLPVEISDFHKLRQNEYYYVDKTNLIKELLESRIAEVILITRPRRFGKTIGMSMLAYFFDIRKDSRKLFEDLKISRDIELCQKWMNQYPTLFISFKDVDGLNFQSAMKMLRNQISWICNEHDYLSDSDKVNENDKKIFLKLQDISEENLSEDLIKISVATIIRMMNAHYGKPVILLLDEYDVPLAKASSNGYYKEMLDVMKTMMSTSLKDNSHLQFAVVTGCLKIAKESIFTGTNNFISDTIIATHLNEYFGFTDQEVKDILKDIGLQEHFKEIKEWYDGYNFGKIDVYCPWDVMNYVRDLRIDPDMKPASYWKNTSDNAIIRSFIDYAGSGIQKKMEKLMAGDTIDQKIEENLTYDYLHSSEENFWSILYLTGYLTRDKEEKESADGKITLKIPNKEIREIFETTVQDWFSDTAKLQDRKHLFDAVWNGDEQTLTQEISRLLRITISYHDYREDFYHAFLAGIFAGAGYSVESNKEHGEGRSDLVIFNEYEGKVAVFEAKYSKEVKKLEEDCEKAIQQIDHRMYAKEFEDSYDEVICYGISFYKKRCVVKRDVK
;
A
#
# COMPACT_ATOMS: atom_id res chain seq x y z
N MET A 1 17.90 25.64 13.04
CA MET A 1 17.24 24.61 12.20
C MET A 1 16.73 25.30 10.96
N ASN A 2 17.13 24.86 9.77
CA ASN A 2 16.69 25.45 8.51
C ASN A 2 15.16 25.30 8.40
N ASN A 3 14.49 26.37 7.98
CA ASN A 3 13.03 26.44 7.87
C ASN A 3 12.53 25.66 6.62
N VAL A 4 12.94 24.38 6.48
CA VAL A 4 12.59 23.52 5.37
C VAL A 4 11.11 23.10 5.50
N LYS A 5 10.28 23.36 4.50
CA LYS A 5 8.89 22.93 4.47
C LYS A 5 8.80 21.51 3.91
N LEU A 6 8.27 20.58 4.67
CA LEU A 6 8.11 19.18 4.24
C LEU A 6 6.80 18.99 3.46
N PRO A 7 6.81 18.29 2.32
CA PRO A 7 5.65 18.12 1.44
C PRO A 7 4.76 16.94 1.87
N VAL A 8 4.25 16.97 3.09
CA VAL A 8 3.30 15.94 3.52
C VAL A 8 1.95 16.19 2.85
N GLU A 9 1.37 15.16 2.21
CA GLU A 9 0.09 15.19 1.46
C GLU A 9 0.04 16.13 0.24
N ILE A 10 1.19 16.56 -0.29
CA ILE A 10 1.24 17.40 -1.48
C ILE A 10 1.55 16.52 -2.69
N SER A 11 0.60 16.40 -3.61
CA SER A 11 0.72 15.67 -4.88
C SER A 11 0.79 16.57 -6.11
N ASP A 12 0.58 17.87 -5.98
CA ASP A 12 0.68 18.85 -7.06
C ASP A 12 2.07 19.47 -7.13
N PHE A 13 2.75 19.29 -8.27
CA PHE A 13 4.11 19.75 -8.48
C PHE A 13 4.25 21.27 -8.46
N HIS A 14 3.27 22.01 -9.01
CA HIS A 14 3.26 23.47 -8.99
C HIS A 14 3.18 23.99 -7.56
N LYS A 15 2.22 23.47 -6.79
CA LYS A 15 2.06 23.84 -5.38
C LYS A 15 3.33 23.56 -4.57
N LEU A 16 3.96 22.43 -4.84
CA LEU A 16 5.21 22.02 -4.20
C LEU A 16 6.34 23.04 -4.47
N ARG A 17 6.56 23.37 -5.75
CA ARG A 17 7.63 24.26 -6.16
C ARG A 17 7.36 25.73 -5.83
N GLN A 18 6.13 26.21 -6.05
CA GLN A 18 5.75 27.60 -5.80
C GLN A 18 5.85 27.98 -4.32
N ASN A 19 5.54 27.03 -3.41
CA ASN A 19 5.58 27.27 -1.97
C ASN A 19 6.92 26.84 -1.33
N GLU A 20 7.91 26.49 -2.14
CA GLU A 20 9.27 26.13 -1.68
C GLU A 20 9.28 24.95 -0.69
N TYR A 21 8.46 23.93 -0.95
CA TYR A 21 8.56 22.68 -0.23
C TYR A 21 9.81 21.91 -0.63
N TYR A 22 10.33 21.09 0.26
CA TYR A 22 11.45 20.21 -0.03
C TYR A 22 11.08 19.24 -1.16
N TYR A 23 11.86 19.23 -2.20
CA TYR A 23 11.63 18.38 -3.37
C TYR A 23 12.84 17.51 -3.65
N VAL A 24 12.67 16.19 -3.61
CA VAL A 24 13.66 15.24 -4.12
C VAL A 24 13.56 15.21 -5.63
N ASP A 25 14.58 15.71 -6.29
CA ASP A 25 14.56 15.94 -7.74
C ASP A 25 14.54 14.65 -8.56
N LYS A 26 13.36 14.34 -9.09
CA LYS A 26 13.08 13.21 -9.99
C LYS A 26 12.88 13.64 -11.45
N THR A 27 13.26 14.87 -11.81
CA THR A 27 12.95 15.43 -13.15
C THR A 27 13.64 14.71 -14.30
N ASN A 28 14.71 13.93 -14.04
CA ASN A 28 15.30 13.07 -15.06
C ASN A 28 14.35 11.96 -15.57
N LEU A 29 13.23 11.69 -14.88
CA LEU A 29 12.15 10.87 -15.41
C LEU A 29 11.68 11.37 -16.79
N ILE A 30 11.62 12.70 -16.99
CA ILE A 30 11.22 13.31 -18.25
C ILE A 30 12.20 12.89 -19.36
N LYS A 31 13.51 13.01 -19.08
CA LYS A 31 14.55 12.64 -20.03
C LYS A 31 14.48 11.16 -20.39
N GLU A 32 14.36 10.32 -19.39
CA GLU A 32 14.28 8.86 -19.56
C GLU A 32 13.07 8.45 -20.41
N LEU A 33 11.90 9.02 -20.15
CA LEU A 33 10.68 8.78 -20.93
C LEU A 33 10.80 9.22 -22.39
N LEU A 34 11.60 10.27 -22.67
CA LEU A 34 11.77 10.81 -24.02
C LEU A 34 12.86 10.10 -24.82
N GLU A 35 13.96 9.71 -24.17
CA GLU A 35 15.14 9.08 -24.81
C GLU A 35 14.93 7.58 -25.01
N SER A 36 14.37 6.89 -24.04
CA SER A 36 14.08 5.46 -24.11
C SER A 36 12.78 5.11 -24.84
N ARG A 37 12.27 6.03 -25.65
CA ARG A 37 10.96 6.00 -26.32
C ARG A 37 10.79 4.79 -27.24
N ILE A 38 10.61 3.62 -26.63
CA ILE A 38 10.43 2.32 -27.30
C ILE A 38 8.93 2.10 -27.62
N ALA A 39 8.01 2.84 -26.97
CA ALA A 39 6.57 2.65 -27.09
C ALA A 39 5.78 3.98 -27.12
N GLU A 40 4.59 3.93 -27.72
CA GLU A 40 3.62 5.03 -27.71
C GLU A 40 2.87 5.12 -26.38
N VAL A 41 2.70 3.99 -25.69
CA VAL A 41 2.02 3.92 -24.40
C VAL A 41 2.93 3.25 -23.37
N ILE A 42 3.20 3.96 -22.29
CA ILE A 42 4.02 3.50 -21.17
C ILE A 42 3.12 3.37 -19.94
N LEU A 43 2.91 2.14 -19.45
CA LEU A 43 2.25 1.88 -18.19
C LEU A 43 3.29 1.74 -17.08
N ILE A 44 3.18 2.54 -16.04
CA ILE A 44 4.04 2.50 -14.87
C ILE A 44 3.22 2.04 -13.66
N THR A 45 3.54 0.87 -13.12
CA THR A 45 2.87 0.37 -11.92
C THR A 45 3.81 0.35 -10.73
N ARG A 46 3.40 1.02 -9.67
CA ARG A 46 4.12 1.08 -8.39
C ARG A 46 3.12 1.01 -7.23
N PRO A 47 3.52 0.53 -6.07
CA PRO A 47 2.67 0.54 -4.89
C PRO A 47 2.12 1.95 -4.59
N ARG A 48 1.11 2.04 -3.75
CA ARG A 48 0.58 3.32 -3.29
C ARG A 48 1.66 4.10 -2.53
N ARG A 49 1.59 5.44 -2.57
CA ARG A 49 2.49 6.36 -1.83
C ARG A 49 3.94 6.45 -2.33
N PHE A 50 4.27 5.86 -3.47
CA PHE A 50 5.60 5.91 -4.08
C PHE A 50 5.81 7.08 -5.06
N GLY A 51 4.98 8.13 -5.03
CA GLY A 51 5.20 9.36 -5.79
C GLY A 51 4.65 9.35 -7.22
N LYS A 52 3.76 8.42 -7.61
CA LYS A 52 3.16 8.37 -8.95
C LYS A 52 2.48 9.68 -9.34
N THR A 53 1.53 10.13 -8.54
CA THR A 53 0.72 11.34 -8.82
C THR A 53 1.56 12.60 -8.92
N ILE A 54 2.58 12.77 -8.06
CA ILE A 54 3.47 13.93 -8.17
C ILE A 54 4.34 13.88 -9.43
N GLY A 55 4.78 12.67 -9.83
CA GLY A 55 5.47 12.46 -11.09
C GLY A 55 4.58 12.83 -12.29
N MET A 56 3.32 12.40 -12.29
CA MET A 56 2.35 12.75 -13.34
C MET A 56 2.04 14.25 -13.38
N SER A 57 1.88 14.89 -12.22
CA SER A 57 1.72 16.34 -12.12
C SER A 57 2.95 17.07 -12.68
N MET A 58 4.16 16.63 -12.36
CA MET A 58 5.41 17.16 -12.91
C MET A 58 5.43 17.07 -14.44
N LEU A 59 5.08 15.92 -15.03
CA LEU A 59 5.00 15.72 -16.47
C LEU A 59 3.96 16.66 -17.09
N ALA A 60 2.76 16.81 -16.48
CA ALA A 60 1.72 17.70 -16.95
C ALA A 60 2.18 19.16 -16.99
N TYR A 61 2.90 19.62 -15.96
CA TYR A 61 3.44 20.98 -15.95
C TYR A 61 4.58 21.15 -16.96
N PHE A 62 5.39 20.11 -17.18
CA PHE A 62 6.50 20.20 -18.12
C PHE A 62 6.02 20.29 -19.58
N PHE A 63 5.06 19.48 -19.99
CA PHE A 63 4.69 19.37 -21.41
C PHE A 63 3.61 20.36 -21.86
N ASP A 64 2.66 20.75 -20.99
CA ASP A 64 1.44 21.47 -21.37
C ASP A 64 1.73 22.84 -22.00
N ILE A 65 1.36 22.97 -23.27
CA ILE A 65 1.53 24.17 -24.09
C ILE A 65 0.79 25.40 -23.54
N ARG A 66 -0.20 25.20 -22.66
CA ARG A 66 -0.99 26.28 -22.02
C ARG A 66 -0.26 26.92 -20.85
N LYS A 67 0.89 26.37 -20.45
CA LYS A 67 1.61 26.77 -19.23
C LYS A 67 2.94 27.46 -19.58
N ASP A 68 3.44 28.27 -18.66
CA ASP A 68 4.85 28.67 -18.61
C ASP A 68 5.47 28.15 -17.33
N SER A 69 6.12 27.01 -17.45
CA SER A 69 6.66 26.27 -16.31
C SER A 69 8.16 26.44 -16.08
N ARG A 70 8.83 27.29 -16.83
CA ARG A 70 10.31 27.49 -16.77
C ARG A 70 10.78 27.73 -15.34
N LYS A 71 10.08 28.61 -14.61
CA LYS A 71 10.43 28.93 -13.21
C LYS A 71 10.25 27.73 -12.25
N LEU A 72 9.30 26.83 -12.54
CA LEU A 72 9.06 25.64 -11.70
C LEU A 72 10.18 24.61 -11.81
N PHE A 73 10.87 24.58 -12.97
CA PHE A 73 11.95 23.63 -13.26
C PHE A 73 13.34 24.27 -13.11
N GLU A 74 13.40 25.56 -12.78
CA GLU A 74 14.67 26.23 -12.49
C GLU A 74 15.42 25.48 -11.36
N ASP A 75 16.74 25.33 -11.51
CA ASP A 75 17.65 24.63 -10.61
C ASP A 75 17.49 23.10 -10.54
N LEU A 76 16.50 22.51 -11.21
CA LEU A 76 16.32 21.07 -11.27
C LEU A 76 17.22 20.42 -12.34
N LYS A 77 17.47 19.12 -12.20
CA LYS A 77 18.37 18.37 -13.09
C LYS A 77 17.99 18.51 -14.56
N ILE A 78 16.70 18.46 -14.89
CA ILE A 78 16.22 18.56 -16.27
C ILE A 78 16.52 19.91 -16.92
N SER A 79 16.57 21.00 -16.16
CA SER A 79 16.84 22.34 -16.69
C SER A 79 18.25 22.49 -17.27
N ARG A 80 19.15 21.58 -16.94
CA ARG A 80 20.52 21.52 -17.48
C ARG A 80 20.56 21.01 -18.93
N ASP A 81 19.52 20.28 -19.36
CA ASP A 81 19.37 19.81 -20.74
C ASP A 81 18.59 20.83 -21.55
N ILE A 82 19.31 21.85 -22.03
CA ILE A 82 18.73 23.01 -22.71
C ILE A 82 18.03 22.60 -24.00
N GLU A 83 18.59 21.68 -24.78
CA GLU A 83 18.01 21.24 -26.05
C GLU A 83 16.69 20.50 -25.84
N LEU A 84 16.65 19.61 -24.86
CA LEU A 84 15.44 18.88 -24.50
C LEU A 84 14.36 19.85 -24.00
N CYS A 85 14.72 20.79 -23.11
CA CYS A 85 13.78 21.79 -22.60
C CYS A 85 13.22 22.67 -23.73
N GLN A 86 14.05 23.17 -24.65
CA GLN A 86 13.59 23.96 -25.79
C GLN A 86 12.62 23.20 -26.70
N LYS A 87 12.85 21.91 -26.89
CA LYS A 87 12.05 21.06 -27.77
C LYS A 87 10.74 20.62 -27.15
N TRP A 88 10.69 20.42 -25.82
CA TRP A 88 9.56 19.74 -25.19
C TRP A 88 8.84 20.55 -24.12
N MET A 89 9.53 21.43 -23.36
CA MET A 89 8.91 22.16 -22.25
C MET A 89 7.86 23.15 -22.77
N ASN A 90 6.62 22.93 -22.37
CA ASN A 90 5.44 23.73 -22.75
C ASN A 90 5.22 23.79 -24.28
N GLN A 91 5.53 22.69 -24.99
CA GLN A 91 5.41 22.63 -26.45
C GLN A 91 4.28 21.76 -26.97
N TYR A 92 3.63 20.97 -26.14
CA TYR A 92 2.61 20.02 -26.57
C TYR A 92 1.28 20.20 -25.85
N PRO A 93 0.14 20.08 -26.58
CA PRO A 93 -1.15 19.96 -25.90
C PRO A 93 -1.10 18.71 -25.00
N THR A 94 -1.42 18.88 -23.72
CA THR A 94 -1.33 17.81 -22.73
C THR A 94 -2.66 17.64 -22.02
N LEU A 95 -3.21 16.44 -22.06
CA LEU A 95 -4.42 16.04 -21.36
C LEU A 95 -4.05 15.20 -20.14
N PHE A 96 -4.33 15.71 -18.95
CA PHE A 96 -4.10 15.01 -17.68
C PHE A 96 -5.43 14.61 -17.04
N ILE A 97 -5.58 13.33 -16.73
CA ILE A 97 -6.77 12.73 -16.10
C ILE A 97 -6.34 11.89 -14.92
N SER A 98 -6.90 12.13 -13.73
CA SER A 98 -6.72 11.26 -12.56
C SER A 98 -8.03 10.58 -12.20
N PHE A 99 -8.03 9.26 -12.10
CA PHE A 99 -9.21 8.47 -11.75
C PHE A 99 -9.32 8.18 -10.23
N LYS A 100 -8.50 8.84 -9.40
CA LYS A 100 -8.41 8.60 -7.94
C LYS A 100 -9.75 8.70 -7.20
N ASP A 101 -10.65 9.58 -7.68
CA ASP A 101 -11.92 9.89 -7.04
C ASP A 101 -13.11 9.15 -7.70
N VAL A 102 -12.84 8.27 -8.67
CA VAL A 102 -13.90 7.48 -9.33
C VAL A 102 -14.21 6.26 -8.48
N ASP A 103 -15.12 6.43 -7.54
CA ASP A 103 -15.57 5.45 -6.56
C ASP A 103 -17.08 5.52 -6.38
N GLY A 104 -17.69 4.44 -5.86
CA GLY A 104 -19.12 4.37 -5.55
C GLY A 104 -19.51 3.01 -4.99
N LEU A 105 -20.55 2.99 -4.14
CA LEU A 105 -21.10 1.75 -3.58
C LEU A 105 -21.79 0.86 -4.63
N ASN A 106 -22.08 1.40 -5.79
CA ASN A 106 -22.68 0.70 -6.93
C ASN A 106 -22.24 1.36 -8.24
N PHE A 107 -22.52 0.69 -9.37
CA PHE A 107 -22.12 1.15 -10.69
C PHE A 107 -22.65 2.55 -11.01
N GLN A 108 -23.90 2.88 -10.68
CA GLN A 108 -24.50 4.18 -11.01
C GLN A 108 -23.78 5.32 -10.27
N SER A 109 -23.46 5.14 -8.99
CA SER A 109 -22.73 6.16 -8.24
C SER A 109 -21.30 6.34 -8.75
N ALA A 110 -20.60 5.27 -9.08
CA ALA A 110 -19.26 5.34 -9.67
C ALA A 110 -19.28 6.00 -11.06
N MET A 111 -20.27 5.67 -11.89
CA MET A 111 -20.47 6.33 -13.21
C MET A 111 -20.77 7.82 -13.07
N LYS A 112 -21.51 8.22 -12.04
CA LYS A 112 -21.74 9.64 -11.77
C LYS A 112 -20.44 10.37 -11.44
N MET A 113 -19.57 9.77 -10.64
CA MET A 113 -18.24 10.34 -10.36
C MET A 113 -17.37 10.43 -11.62
N LEU A 114 -17.37 9.40 -12.47
CA LEU A 114 -16.66 9.42 -13.75
C LEU A 114 -17.19 10.50 -14.70
N ARG A 115 -18.53 10.66 -14.80
CA ARG A 115 -19.17 11.73 -15.57
C ARG A 115 -18.74 13.11 -15.10
N ASN A 116 -18.78 13.34 -13.79
CA ASN A 116 -18.35 14.60 -13.19
C ASN A 116 -16.88 14.89 -13.53
N GLN A 117 -16.00 13.89 -13.42
CA GLN A 117 -14.59 14.03 -13.76
C GLN A 117 -14.41 14.45 -15.24
N ILE A 118 -15.08 13.79 -16.16
CA ILE A 118 -15.03 14.14 -17.59
C ILE A 118 -15.59 15.53 -17.84
N SER A 119 -16.71 15.89 -17.21
CA SER A 119 -17.29 17.22 -17.33
C SER A 119 -16.34 18.33 -16.84
N TRP A 120 -15.68 18.13 -15.69
CA TRP A 120 -14.67 19.08 -15.19
C TRP A 120 -13.52 19.27 -16.17
N ILE A 121 -13.00 18.17 -16.73
CA ILE A 121 -11.95 18.23 -17.75
C ILE A 121 -12.42 19.00 -18.99
N CYS A 122 -13.65 18.76 -19.47
CA CYS A 122 -14.21 19.50 -20.59
C CYS A 122 -14.36 21.01 -20.28
N ASN A 123 -14.75 21.35 -19.05
CA ASN A 123 -14.85 22.75 -18.62
C ASN A 123 -13.47 23.44 -18.49
N GLU A 124 -12.42 22.73 -18.10
CA GLU A 124 -11.04 23.23 -18.14
C GLU A 124 -10.51 23.47 -19.56
N HIS A 125 -11.17 22.89 -20.57
CA HIS A 125 -10.83 22.97 -21.98
C HIS A 125 -11.97 23.59 -22.81
N ASP A 126 -12.80 24.45 -22.21
CA ASP A 126 -13.97 25.08 -22.82
C ASP A 126 -13.66 25.80 -24.15
N TYR A 127 -12.44 26.37 -24.27
CA TYR A 127 -11.94 26.99 -25.50
C TYR A 127 -12.02 26.09 -26.75
N LEU A 128 -12.14 24.78 -26.60
CA LEU A 128 -12.26 23.84 -27.70
C LEU A 128 -13.63 23.94 -28.40
N SER A 129 -14.67 24.32 -27.66
CA SER A 129 -16.01 24.54 -28.23
C SER A 129 -16.06 25.74 -29.21
N ASP A 130 -15.23 26.75 -28.92
CA ASP A 130 -15.18 27.99 -29.73
C ASP A 130 -14.15 27.93 -30.87
N SER A 131 -13.36 26.85 -30.93
CA SER A 131 -12.31 26.71 -31.94
C SER A 131 -12.86 26.50 -33.33
N ASP A 132 -12.48 27.36 -34.26
CA ASP A 132 -12.82 27.27 -35.68
C ASP A 132 -12.13 26.11 -36.42
N LYS A 133 -11.10 25.51 -35.81
CA LYS A 133 -10.37 24.36 -36.36
C LYS A 133 -10.99 23.00 -35.98
N VAL A 134 -11.89 22.99 -35.01
CA VAL A 134 -12.55 21.77 -34.53
C VAL A 134 -13.84 21.55 -35.33
N ASN A 135 -14.10 20.31 -35.72
CA ASN A 135 -15.30 19.98 -36.47
C ASN A 135 -16.57 20.05 -35.60
N GLU A 136 -17.70 20.40 -36.24
CA GLU A 136 -18.97 20.62 -35.55
C GLU A 136 -19.55 19.38 -34.85
N ASN A 137 -19.22 18.18 -35.31
CA ASN A 137 -19.70 16.94 -34.65
C ASN A 137 -18.99 16.72 -33.34
N ASP A 138 -17.67 16.92 -33.29
CA ASP A 138 -16.90 16.80 -32.05
C ASP A 138 -17.31 17.90 -31.05
N LYS A 139 -17.58 19.13 -31.49
CA LYS A 139 -18.14 20.19 -30.63
C LYS A 139 -19.47 19.81 -30.00
N LYS A 140 -20.38 19.22 -30.79
CA LYS A 140 -21.68 18.76 -30.26
C LYS A 140 -21.52 17.66 -29.17
N ILE A 141 -20.58 16.73 -29.37
CA ILE A 141 -20.26 15.71 -28.34
C ILE A 141 -19.67 16.37 -27.11
N PHE A 142 -18.70 17.26 -27.29
CA PHE A 142 -18.01 17.95 -26.23
C PHE A 142 -18.96 18.80 -25.35
N LEU A 143 -19.88 19.54 -25.95
CA LEU A 143 -20.90 20.29 -25.20
C LEU A 143 -21.81 19.40 -24.36
N LYS A 144 -22.15 18.20 -24.86
CA LYS A 144 -22.86 17.21 -24.04
C LYS A 144 -22.01 16.68 -22.88
N LEU A 145 -20.69 16.49 -23.07
CA LEU A 145 -19.78 16.05 -22.03
C LEU A 145 -19.55 17.12 -20.94
N GLN A 146 -19.73 18.40 -21.28
CA GLN A 146 -19.68 19.50 -20.30
C GLN A 146 -20.90 19.54 -19.39
N ASP A 147 -22.06 19.08 -19.87
CA ASP A 147 -23.31 19.10 -19.12
C ASP A 147 -23.35 17.91 -18.13
N ILE A 148 -23.49 18.22 -16.84
CA ILE A 148 -23.55 17.22 -15.75
C ILE A 148 -24.92 16.54 -15.67
N SER A 149 -25.95 17.05 -16.37
CA SER A 149 -27.31 16.48 -16.31
C SER A 149 -27.33 15.04 -16.84
N GLU A 150 -27.95 14.13 -16.09
CA GLU A 150 -28.00 12.69 -16.41
C GLU A 150 -28.72 12.42 -17.75
N GLU A 151 -29.62 13.31 -18.19
CA GLU A 151 -30.38 13.15 -19.41
C GLU A 151 -29.53 13.27 -20.69
N ASN A 152 -28.39 13.93 -20.62
CA ASN A 152 -27.54 14.23 -21.79
C ASN A 152 -26.29 13.38 -21.93
N LEU A 153 -25.86 12.69 -20.85
CA LEU A 153 -24.64 11.91 -20.78
C LEU A 153 -24.91 10.40 -20.79
N SER A 154 -24.97 9.82 -22.00
CA SER A 154 -25.01 8.37 -22.15
C SER A 154 -23.66 7.73 -21.79
N GLU A 155 -23.68 6.46 -21.39
CA GLU A 155 -22.47 5.66 -21.14
C GLU A 155 -21.55 5.61 -22.38
N ASP A 156 -22.14 5.53 -23.58
CA ASP A 156 -21.36 5.51 -24.83
C ASP A 156 -20.59 6.80 -25.06
N LEU A 157 -21.14 7.97 -24.68
CA LEU A 157 -20.41 9.24 -24.77
C LEU A 157 -19.22 9.28 -23.80
N ILE A 158 -19.38 8.72 -22.62
CA ILE A 158 -18.27 8.61 -21.65
C ILE A 158 -17.17 7.69 -22.20
N LYS A 159 -17.52 6.56 -22.79
CA LYS A 159 -16.57 5.61 -23.40
C LYS A 159 -15.70 6.24 -24.49
N ILE A 160 -16.19 7.24 -25.22
CA ILE A 160 -15.45 7.91 -26.29
C ILE A 160 -14.92 9.30 -25.91
N SER A 161 -15.17 9.77 -24.69
CA SER A 161 -14.90 11.13 -24.25
C SER A 161 -13.43 11.54 -24.40
N VAL A 162 -12.51 10.73 -23.88
CA VAL A 162 -11.07 11.00 -23.90
C VAL A 162 -10.54 11.07 -25.34
N ALA A 163 -10.94 10.14 -26.20
CA ALA A 163 -10.57 10.14 -27.61
C ALA A 163 -11.09 11.38 -28.34
N THR A 164 -12.30 11.85 -28.01
CA THR A 164 -12.88 13.06 -28.58
C THR A 164 -12.10 14.30 -28.15
N ILE A 165 -11.78 14.45 -26.87
CA ILE A 165 -10.97 15.57 -26.36
C ILE A 165 -9.60 15.60 -27.04
N ILE A 166 -8.92 14.46 -27.16
CA ILE A 166 -7.62 14.34 -27.85
C ILE A 166 -7.72 14.83 -29.29
N ARG A 167 -8.74 14.40 -30.03
CA ARG A 167 -8.99 14.82 -31.44
C ARG A 167 -9.20 16.34 -31.56
N MET A 168 -10.00 16.91 -30.66
CA MET A 168 -10.26 18.34 -30.62
C MET A 168 -9.00 19.15 -30.28
N MET A 169 -8.22 18.70 -29.27
CA MET A 169 -6.96 19.35 -28.92
C MET A 169 -5.94 19.28 -30.06
N ASN A 170 -5.82 18.13 -30.74
CA ASN A 170 -4.97 18.00 -31.91
C ASN A 170 -5.38 18.95 -33.04
N ALA A 171 -6.67 19.04 -33.34
CA ALA A 171 -7.19 19.95 -34.36
C ALA A 171 -6.93 21.42 -33.99
N HIS A 172 -7.17 21.82 -32.76
CA HIS A 172 -7.00 23.20 -32.28
C HIS A 172 -5.54 23.65 -32.36
N TYR A 173 -4.60 22.84 -31.79
CA TYR A 173 -3.19 23.22 -31.72
C TYR A 173 -2.37 22.84 -32.95
N GLY A 174 -2.88 21.95 -33.82
CA GLY A 174 -2.13 21.40 -34.94
C GLY A 174 -0.93 20.55 -34.53
N LYS A 175 -0.95 20.02 -33.32
CA LYS A 175 0.10 19.17 -32.72
C LYS A 175 -0.50 17.95 -32.07
N PRO A 176 0.16 16.80 -32.12
CA PRO A 176 -0.30 15.60 -31.41
C PRO A 176 -0.29 15.82 -29.88
N VAL A 177 -1.20 15.13 -29.20
CA VAL A 177 -1.49 15.31 -27.77
C VAL A 177 -0.65 14.34 -26.92
N ILE A 178 -0.14 14.80 -25.78
CA ILE A 178 0.40 13.94 -24.73
C ILE A 178 -0.73 13.61 -23.75
N LEU A 179 -0.99 12.32 -23.55
CA LEU A 179 -2.01 11.84 -22.63
C LEU A 179 -1.38 11.31 -21.34
N LEU A 180 -1.81 11.83 -20.22
CA LEU A 180 -1.36 11.42 -18.88
C LEU A 180 -2.56 10.91 -18.09
N LEU A 181 -2.56 9.60 -17.76
CA LEU A 181 -3.63 8.94 -17.01
C LEU A 181 -3.11 8.45 -15.66
N ASP A 182 -3.59 9.03 -14.58
CA ASP A 182 -3.17 8.67 -13.23
C ASP A 182 -4.21 7.80 -12.53
N GLU A 183 -3.74 6.77 -11.81
CA GLU A 183 -4.56 5.84 -11.03
C GLU A 183 -5.67 5.14 -11.85
N TYR A 184 -5.32 4.67 -13.06
CA TYR A 184 -6.27 4.08 -14.02
C TYR A 184 -7.00 2.84 -13.48
N ASP A 185 -6.42 2.14 -12.54
CA ASP A 185 -6.92 0.90 -11.95
C ASP A 185 -7.85 1.13 -10.74
N VAL A 186 -7.94 2.34 -10.19
CA VAL A 186 -8.79 2.64 -9.02
C VAL A 186 -10.27 2.36 -9.26
N PRO A 187 -10.90 2.77 -10.41
CA PRO A 187 -12.30 2.46 -10.66
C PRO A 187 -12.58 0.95 -10.67
N LEU A 188 -11.64 0.16 -11.17
CA LEU A 188 -11.76 -1.30 -11.25
C LEU A 188 -11.53 -1.98 -9.90
N ALA A 189 -10.57 -1.49 -9.11
CA ALA A 189 -10.33 -1.96 -7.76
C ALA A 189 -11.56 -1.76 -6.88
N LYS A 190 -12.17 -0.58 -6.92
CA LYS A 190 -13.38 -0.25 -6.17
C LYS A 190 -14.60 -1.02 -6.66
N ALA A 191 -14.74 -1.19 -7.97
CA ALA A 191 -15.80 -1.99 -8.56
C ALA A 191 -15.72 -3.47 -8.16
N SER A 192 -14.52 -4.04 -8.08
CA SER A 192 -14.31 -5.41 -7.59
C SER A 192 -14.76 -5.55 -6.14
N SER A 193 -14.37 -4.62 -5.26
CA SER A 193 -14.75 -4.64 -3.84
C SER A 193 -16.26 -4.48 -3.63
N ASN A 194 -16.95 -3.78 -4.54
CA ASN A 194 -18.39 -3.43 -4.41
C ASN A 194 -19.30 -4.25 -5.36
N GLY A 195 -18.76 -5.23 -6.10
CA GLY A 195 -19.53 -6.23 -6.87
C GLY A 195 -20.08 -5.77 -8.23
N TYR A 196 -19.55 -4.66 -8.81
CA TYR A 196 -19.93 -4.17 -10.15
C TYR A 196 -18.74 -4.14 -11.14
N TYR A 197 -17.80 -5.06 -10.96
CA TYR A 197 -16.54 -5.09 -11.72
C TYR A 197 -16.74 -5.16 -13.24
N LYS A 198 -17.65 -6.03 -13.71
CA LYS A 198 -17.86 -6.26 -15.16
C LYS A 198 -18.37 -5.03 -15.89
N GLU A 199 -19.30 -4.31 -15.29
CA GLU A 199 -19.87 -3.09 -15.84
C GLU A 199 -18.80 -1.99 -15.93
N MET A 200 -18.05 -1.76 -14.86
CA MET A 200 -16.97 -0.77 -14.84
C MET A 200 -15.83 -1.14 -15.80
N LEU A 201 -15.51 -2.43 -15.92
CA LEU A 201 -14.50 -2.93 -16.85
C LEU A 201 -14.85 -2.59 -18.29
N ASP A 202 -16.12 -2.77 -18.71
CA ASP A 202 -16.55 -2.46 -20.08
C ASP A 202 -16.37 -0.97 -20.42
N VAL A 203 -16.70 -0.09 -19.47
CA VAL A 203 -16.50 1.36 -19.61
C VAL A 203 -15.02 1.71 -19.73
N MET A 204 -14.22 1.28 -18.77
CA MET A 204 -12.79 1.61 -18.73
C MET A 204 -12.02 1.01 -19.91
N LYS A 205 -12.30 -0.24 -20.26
CA LYS A 205 -11.69 -0.91 -21.42
C LYS A 205 -11.98 -0.18 -22.73
N THR A 206 -13.23 0.21 -22.96
CA THR A 206 -13.61 0.91 -24.19
C THR A 206 -12.97 2.30 -24.22
N MET A 207 -12.99 3.05 -23.11
CA MET A 207 -12.36 4.36 -22.99
C MET A 207 -10.84 4.30 -23.27
N MET A 208 -10.13 3.33 -22.67
CA MET A 208 -8.70 3.15 -22.90
C MET A 208 -8.40 2.72 -24.34
N SER A 209 -9.15 1.75 -24.86
CA SER A 209 -8.95 1.25 -26.22
C SER A 209 -9.15 2.35 -27.27
N THR A 210 -10.21 3.14 -27.17
CA THR A 210 -10.49 4.24 -28.13
C THR A 210 -9.49 5.37 -28.06
N SER A 211 -8.89 5.59 -26.90
CA SER A 211 -7.94 6.69 -26.68
C SER A 211 -6.49 6.33 -27.01
N LEU A 212 -6.10 5.08 -26.78
CA LEU A 212 -4.70 4.65 -26.84
C LEU A 212 -4.37 3.83 -28.09
N LYS A 213 -5.36 3.08 -28.66
CA LYS A 213 -5.08 2.17 -29.76
C LYS A 213 -5.11 2.90 -31.09
N ASP A 214 -4.05 2.76 -31.90
CA ASP A 214 -3.95 3.28 -33.27
C ASP A 214 -4.41 4.75 -33.39
N ASN A 215 -4.13 5.57 -32.37
CA ASN A 215 -4.57 6.95 -32.29
C ASN A 215 -3.53 7.91 -32.89
N SER A 216 -3.68 8.27 -34.15
CA SER A 216 -2.76 9.18 -34.87
C SER A 216 -2.70 10.60 -34.29
N HIS A 217 -3.62 10.99 -33.40
CA HIS A 217 -3.64 12.28 -32.73
C HIS A 217 -2.80 12.28 -31.43
N LEU A 218 -2.29 11.11 -31.04
CA LEU A 218 -1.49 10.95 -29.82
C LEU A 218 -0.01 11.09 -30.12
N GLN A 219 0.71 11.87 -29.30
CA GLN A 219 2.17 11.95 -29.31
C GLN A 219 2.79 10.76 -28.56
N PHE A 220 2.30 10.52 -27.36
CA PHE A 220 2.48 9.36 -26.50
C PHE A 220 1.55 9.45 -25.29
N ALA A 221 1.44 8.34 -24.55
CA ALA A 221 0.71 8.31 -23.29
C ALA A 221 1.57 7.74 -22.15
N VAL A 222 1.41 8.29 -20.96
CA VAL A 222 1.89 7.73 -19.71
C VAL A 222 0.69 7.39 -18.84
N VAL A 223 0.61 6.14 -18.40
CA VAL A 223 -0.48 5.62 -17.57
C VAL A 223 0.11 5.14 -16.27
N THR A 224 -0.46 5.52 -15.13
CA THR A 224 0.00 5.03 -13.82
C THR A 224 -1.10 4.31 -13.07
N GLY A 225 -0.71 3.30 -12.27
CA GLY A 225 -1.58 2.52 -11.41
C GLY A 225 -0.80 1.71 -10.37
N CYS A 226 -1.50 0.89 -9.60
CA CYS A 226 -0.89 -0.06 -8.67
C CYS A 226 -0.64 -1.41 -9.33
N LEU A 227 -1.56 -1.90 -10.14
CA LEU A 227 -1.49 -3.20 -10.81
C LEU A 227 -1.59 -3.06 -12.32
N LYS A 228 -0.99 -4.03 -13.03
CA LYS A 228 -1.17 -4.19 -14.48
C LYS A 228 -2.37 -5.10 -14.73
N ILE A 229 -3.51 -4.51 -15.12
CA ILE A 229 -4.73 -5.24 -15.46
C ILE A 229 -4.65 -5.67 -16.93
N ALA A 230 -3.98 -6.78 -17.21
CA ALA A 230 -3.66 -7.17 -18.58
C ALA A 230 -4.56 -8.29 -19.14
N LYS A 231 -5.04 -9.24 -18.31
CA LYS A 231 -5.89 -10.35 -18.77
C LYS A 231 -7.23 -9.91 -19.34
N GLU A 232 -7.73 -8.75 -18.90
CA GLU A 232 -9.02 -8.20 -19.33
C GLU A 232 -8.96 -7.42 -20.66
N SER A 233 -7.83 -7.49 -21.35
CA SER A 233 -7.69 -6.87 -22.68
C SER A 233 -7.82 -5.33 -22.71
N ILE A 234 -7.63 -4.62 -21.59
CA ILE A 234 -7.64 -3.15 -21.57
C ILE A 234 -6.61 -2.59 -22.56
N PHE A 235 -5.43 -3.20 -22.60
CA PHE A 235 -4.32 -2.83 -23.47
C PHE A 235 -4.09 -3.82 -24.62
N THR A 236 -4.99 -4.80 -24.84
CA THR A 236 -4.84 -5.79 -25.91
C THR A 236 -5.03 -5.16 -27.26
N GLY A 237 -4.05 -5.33 -28.15
CA GLY A 237 -4.05 -4.76 -29.48
C GLY A 237 -3.45 -3.36 -29.57
N THR A 238 -2.89 -2.83 -28.49
CA THR A 238 -1.98 -1.68 -28.56
C THR A 238 -0.60 -2.23 -28.92
N ASN A 239 -0.23 -2.18 -30.18
CA ASN A 239 1.00 -2.78 -30.72
C ASN A 239 2.28 -2.13 -30.16
N ASN A 240 2.16 -0.98 -29.51
CA ASN A 240 3.24 -0.13 -29.06
C ASN A 240 3.11 0.21 -27.57
N PHE A 241 2.93 -0.83 -26.73
CA PHE A 241 2.69 -0.72 -25.31
C PHE A 241 3.81 -1.37 -24.50
N ILE A 242 4.38 -0.64 -23.56
CA ILE A 242 5.35 -1.15 -22.59
C ILE A 242 4.80 -0.98 -21.19
N SER A 243 4.99 -1.99 -20.34
CA SER A 243 4.71 -1.92 -18.91
C SER A 243 6.00 -1.93 -18.10
N ASP A 244 6.15 -0.94 -17.25
CA ASP A 244 7.22 -0.84 -16.27
C ASP A 244 6.64 -1.11 -14.88
N THR A 245 6.81 -2.35 -14.41
CA THR A 245 6.35 -2.82 -13.10
C THR A 245 7.50 -2.75 -12.08
N ILE A 246 7.23 -3.12 -10.82
CA ILE A 246 8.30 -3.20 -9.81
C ILE A 246 9.40 -4.24 -10.15
N ILE A 247 9.12 -5.16 -11.08
CA ILE A 247 10.08 -6.17 -11.53
C ILE A 247 11.03 -5.59 -12.60
N ALA A 248 10.56 -4.62 -13.38
CA ALA A 248 11.34 -3.97 -14.42
C ALA A 248 12.54 -3.19 -13.84
N THR A 249 13.55 -2.95 -14.67
CA THR A 249 14.79 -2.29 -14.22
C THR A 249 14.98 -0.87 -14.75
N HIS A 250 13.98 -0.35 -15.48
CA HIS A 250 14.15 0.87 -16.26
C HIS A 250 13.86 2.15 -15.46
N LEU A 251 12.69 2.31 -14.86
CA LEU A 251 12.28 3.54 -14.17
C LEU A 251 12.32 3.43 -12.63
N ASN A 252 13.16 2.59 -12.10
CA ASN A 252 13.13 2.19 -10.69
C ASN A 252 13.40 3.34 -9.71
N GLU A 253 14.39 4.18 -10.00
CA GLU A 253 14.83 5.24 -9.09
C GLU A 253 13.92 6.48 -9.09
N TYR A 254 12.97 6.56 -10.02
CA TYR A 254 12.08 7.72 -10.12
C TYR A 254 10.87 7.64 -9.20
N PHE A 255 10.59 6.46 -8.67
CA PHE A 255 9.47 6.21 -7.76
C PHE A 255 10.00 5.62 -6.43
N GLY A 256 9.75 6.31 -5.34
CA GLY A 256 10.40 6.03 -4.06
C GLY A 256 11.64 6.90 -3.83
N PHE A 257 12.23 6.80 -2.63
CA PHE A 257 13.52 7.43 -2.32
C PHE A 257 14.62 6.39 -2.28
N THR A 258 15.78 6.73 -2.83
CA THR A 258 16.99 5.93 -2.71
C THR A 258 17.67 6.17 -1.37
N ASP A 259 18.58 5.28 -0.98
CA ASP A 259 19.39 5.41 0.26
C ASP A 259 20.16 6.74 0.31
N GLN A 260 20.69 7.21 -0.84
CA GLN A 260 21.39 8.48 -0.91
C GLN A 260 20.44 9.67 -0.73
N GLU A 261 19.27 9.63 -1.34
CA GLU A 261 18.27 10.71 -1.22
C GLU A 261 17.76 10.84 0.22
N VAL A 262 17.54 9.74 0.93
CA VAL A 262 17.17 9.77 2.36
C VAL A 262 18.30 10.37 3.20
N LYS A 263 19.55 10.02 2.94
CA LYS A 263 20.71 10.63 3.61
C LYS A 263 20.79 12.13 3.36
N ASP A 264 20.53 12.55 2.13
CA ASP A 264 20.55 13.98 1.77
C ASP A 264 19.40 14.74 2.46
N ILE A 265 18.18 14.18 2.49
CA ILE A 265 17.04 14.74 3.25
C ILE A 265 17.45 14.96 4.72
N LEU A 266 17.96 13.92 5.37
CA LEU A 266 18.31 13.97 6.79
C LEU A 266 19.44 14.95 7.06
N LYS A 267 20.42 15.04 6.16
CA LYS A 267 21.51 16.00 6.25
C LYS A 267 21.01 17.45 6.16
N ASP A 268 20.14 17.73 5.20
CA ASP A 268 19.60 19.08 4.97
C ASP A 268 18.74 19.58 6.14
N ILE A 269 18.15 18.64 6.89
CA ILE A 269 17.27 18.92 8.02
C ILE A 269 18.02 18.82 9.36
N GLY A 270 19.18 18.14 9.39
CA GLY A 270 20.01 17.96 10.60
C GLY A 270 19.54 16.80 11.50
N LEU A 271 19.06 15.70 10.89
CA LEU A 271 18.52 14.50 11.57
C LEU A 271 19.27 13.22 11.13
N GLN A 272 20.57 13.30 10.85
CA GLN A 272 21.36 12.19 10.29
C GLN A 272 21.42 10.97 11.21
N GLU A 273 21.34 11.16 12.53
CA GLU A 273 21.32 10.11 13.54
C GLU A 273 20.16 9.13 13.39
N HIS A 274 19.02 9.57 12.84
CA HIS A 274 17.82 8.73 12.62
C HIS A 274 17.88 7.87 11.36
N PHE A 275 18.97 7.94 10.57
CA PHE A 275 19.07 7.19 9.32
C PHE A 275 18.89 5.68 9.50
N LYS A 276 19.51 5.10 10.53
CA LYS A 276 19.41 3.65 10.78
C LYS A 276 17.99 3.22 11.11
N GLU A 277 17.29 4.02 11.90
CA GLU A 277 15.91 3.79 12.31
C GLU A 277 14.95 3.89 11.11
N ILE A 278 15.08 4.95 10.29
CA ILE A 278 14.32 5.12 9.04
C ILE A 278 14.56 3.94 8.09
N LYS A 279 15.80 3.46 8.00
CA LYS A 279 16.13 2.31 7.17
C LYS A 279 15.43 1.03 7.64
N GLU A 280 15.42 0.75 8.92
CA GLU A 280 14.76 -0.43 9.49
C GLU A 280 13.24 -0.42 9.31
N TRP A 281 12.63 0.78 9.33
CA TRP A 281 11.18 0.93 9.31
C TRP A 281 10.59 1.12 7.93
N TYR A 282 11.26 1.82 7.01
CA TYR A 282 10.65 2.31 5.76
C TYR A 282 11.41 1.95 4.48
N ASP A 283 12.57 1.27 4.60
CA ASP A 283 13.32 0.74 3.46
C ASP A 283 12.83 -0.65 3.02
N GLY A 284 13.51 -1.25 2.07
CA GLY A 284 13.42 -2.65 1.72
C GLY A 284 12.47 -2.97 0.57
N TYR A 285 11.86 -1.98 -0.07
CA TYR A 285 11.08 -2.20 -1.28
C TYR A 285 12.02 -2.36 -2.47
N ASN A 286 12.12 -3.58 -3.00
CA ASN A 286 12.97 -3.86 -4.14
C ASN A 286 12.26 -3.60 -5.46
N PHE A 287 12.70 -2.57 -6.20
CA PHE A 287 12.26 -2.30 -7.56
C PHE A 287 13.38 -2.69 -8.53
N GLY A 288 13.16 -3.79 -9.26
CA GLY A 288 14.15 -4.37 -10.16
C GLY A 288 15.49 -4.68 -9.48
N LYS A 289 16.45 -3.76 -9.51
CA LYS A 289 17.79 -3.95 -8.94
C LYS A 289 18.11 -3.04 -7.76
N ILE A 290 17.24 -2.08 -7.42
CA ILE A 290 17.48 -1.11 -6.36
C ILE A 290 16.47 -1.25 -5.24
N ASP A 291 16.89 -0.91 -4.02
CA ASP A 291 16.00 -0.73 -2.89
C ASP A 291 15.59 0.73 -2.80
N VAL A 292 14.33 0.93 -2.46
CA VAL A 292 13.75 2.25 -2.27
C VAL A 292 12.93 2.28 -0.99
N TYR A 293 12.84 3.49 -0.43
CA TYR A 293 11.98 3.81 0.70
C TYR A 293 10.62 4.32 0.20
N CYS A 294 9.59 4.10 0.96
CA CYS A 294 8.31 4.76 0.72
C CYS A 294 8.41 6.26 1.08
N PRO A 295 8.25 7.18 0.11
CA PRO A 295 8.39 8.62 0.36
C PRO A 295 7.42 9.17 1.41
N TRP A 296 6.21 8.62 1.43
CA TRP A 296 5.18 9.03 2.37
C TRP A 296 5.60 8.80 3.82
N ASP A 297 6.14 7.63 4.12
CA ASP A 297 6.51 7.22 5.47
C ASP A 297 7.72 8.01 5.95
N VAL A 298 8.75 8.13 5.09
CA VAL A 298 9.94 8.93 5.39
C VAL A 298 9.56 10.38 5.69
N MET A 299 8.72 11.02 4.85
CA MET A 299 8.36 12.43 5.04
C MET A 299 7.49 12.66 6.28
N ASN A 300 6.59 11.73 6.60
CA ASN A 300 5.78 11.82 7.82
C ASN A 300 6.66 11.67 9.06
N TYR A 301 7.54 10.67 9.10
CA TYR A 301 8.41 10.47 10.25
C TYR A 301 9.39 11.64 10.45
N VAL A 302 9.99 12.14 9.38
CA VAL A 302 10.85 13.33 9.44
C VAL A 302 10.07 14.58 9.92
N ARG A 303 8.79 14.73 9.54
CA ARG A 303 7.92 15.78 10.10
C ARG A 303 7.75 15.61 11.61
N ASP A 304 7.46 14.41 12.06
CA ASP A 304 7.20 14.14 13.47
C ASP A 304 8.46 14.31 14.32
N LEU A 305 9.63 13.86 13.84
CA LEU A 305 10.93 14.12 14.48
C LEU A 305 11.27 15.61 14.62
N ARG A 306 10.78 16.45 13.72
CA ARG A 306 10.96 17.92 13.86
C ARG A 306 10.09 18.53 14.93
N ILE A 307 8.97 17.90 15.26
CA ILE A 307 8.06 18.31 16.35
C ILE A 307 8.58 17.78 17.68
N ASP A 308 8.95 16.51 17.70
CA ASP A 308 9.49 15.81 18.86
C ASP A 308 10.70 14.95 18.43
N PRO A 309 11.93 15.36 18.77
CA PRO A 309 13.15 14.63 18.41
C PRO A 309 13.25 13.22 19.01
N ASP A 310 12.50 12.92 20.05
CA ASP A 310 12.45 11.62 20.70
C ASP A 310 11.32 10.72 20.15
N MET A 311 10.59 11.20 19.12
CA MET A 311 9.48 10.47 18.51
C MET A 311 9.96 9.13 17.94
N LYS A 312 9.25 8.07 18.28
CA LYS A 312 9.52 6.72 17.71
C LYS A 312 8.84 6.57 16.35
N PRO A 313 9.42 5.75 15.43
CA PRO A 313 8.76 5.42 14.18
C PRO A 313 7.39 4.81 14.39
N ALA A 314 6.47 5.09 13.49
CA ALA A 314 5.11 4.58 13.50
C ALA A 314 4.70 4.10 12.11
N SER A 315 3.65 3.29 12.04
CA SER A 315 3.07 2.85 10.78
C SER A 315 2.18 3.94 10.19
N TYR A 316 2.72 4.71 9.23
CA TYR A 316 1.99 5.75 8.51
C TYR A 316 1.17 5.17 7.35
N TRP A 317 1.61 4.07 6.78
CA TRP A 317 0.93 3.42 5.66
C TRP A 317 -0.38 2.72 6.06
N LYS A 318 -0.46 2.21 7.28
CA LYS A 318 -1.63 1.52 7.85
C LYS A 318 -2.94 2.31 7.67
N ASN A 319 -2.91 3.62 7.87
CA ASN A 319 -4.09 4.48 7.82
C ASN A 319 -4.46 4.97 6.41
N THR A 320 -3.64 4.67 5.40
CA THR A 320 -3.77 5.23 4.04
C THR A 320 -4.02 4.17 2.97
N SER A 321 -3.78 2.90 3.28
CA SER A 321 -4.01 1.77 2.38
C SER A 321 -5.22 0.98 2.84
N ASP A 322 -5.99 0.47 1.87
CA ASP A 322 -7.10 -0.44 2.14
C ASP A 322 -6.50 -1.82 2.46
N ASN A 323 -6.24 -2.07 3.76
CA ASN A 323 -5.73 -3.37 4.26
C ASN A 323 -6.76 -4.50 4.09
N ALA A 324 -7.95 -4.19 3.55
CA ALA A 324 -8.97 -5.18 3.22
C ALA A 324 -8.43 -6.29 2.31
N ILE A 325 -7.39 -6.02 1.51
CA ILE A 325 -6.70 -7.07 0.73
C ILE A 325 -6.17 -8.17 1.65
N ILE A 326 -5.35 -7.84 2.66
CA ILE A 326 -4.81 -8.86 3.58
C ILE A 326 -5.97 -9.58 4.30
N ARG A 327 -6.95 -8.82 4.79
CA ARG A 327 -8.09 -9.36 5.53
C ARG A 327 -8.95 -10.31 4.68
N SER A 328 -9.30 -9.92 3.46
CA SER A 328 -10.11 -10.75 2.56
C SER A 328 -9.47 -12.10 2.24
N PHE A 329 -8.15 -12.20 2.38
CA PHE A 329 -7.40 -13.42 2.11
C PHE A 329 -7.25 -14.31 3.33
N ILE A 330 -7.17 -13.75 4.53
CA ILE A 330 -7.20 -14.55 5.77
C ILE A 330 -8.52 -15.30 5.85
N ASP A 331 -9.63 -14.69 5.44
CA ASP A 331 -10.96 -15.32 5.38
C ASP A 331 -11.04 -16.45 4.34
N TYR A 332 -10.26 -16.35 3.25
CA TYR A 332 -10.21 -17.32 2.14
C TYR A 332 -9.07 -18.34 2.26
N ALA A 333 -8.17 -18.17 3.23
CA ALA A 333 -6.92 -18.88 3.32
C ALA A 333 -7.09 -20.39 3.57
N GLY A 334 -6.79 -21.19 2.57
CA GLY A 334 -6.49 -22.62 2.75
C GLY A 334 -5.21 -22.82 3.57
N SER A 335 -5.00 -24.04 4.08
CA SER A 335 -3.87 -24.39 4.95
C SER A 335 -2.47 -24.06 4.39
N GLY A 336 -2.32 -23.90 3.07
CA GLY A 336 -1.07 -23.54 2.41
C GLY A 336 -0.67 -22.09 2.61
N ILE A 337 -1.64 -21.17 2.48
CA ILE A 337 -1.41 -19.71 2.64
C ILE A 337 -1.05 -19.39 4.09
N GLN A 338 -1.76 -19.99 5.04
CA GLN A 338 -1.49 -19.79 6.47
C GLN A 338 -0.04 -20.12 6.84
N LYS A 339 0.47 -21.27 6.40
CA LYS A 339 1.87 -21.68 6.66
C LYS A 339 2.90 -20.68 6.14
N LYS A 340 2.67 -20.18 4.92
CA LYS A 340 3.59 -19.23 4.31
C LYS A 340 3.53 -17.87 4.99
N MET A 341 2.32 -17.45 5.43
CA MET A 341 2.14 -16.24 6.22
C MET A 341 2.90 -16.33 7.55
N GLU A 342 2.79 -17.46 8.24
CA GLU A 342 3.52 -17.73 9.48
C GLU A 342 5.05 -17.62 9.28
N LYS A 343 5.58 -18.19 8.20
CA LYS A 343 7.00 -18.06 7.85
C LYS A 343 7.40 -16.60 7.68
N LEU A 344 6.62 -15.84 6.92
CA LEU A 344 6.88 -14.43 6.67
C LEU A 344 6.86 -13.60 7.97
N MET A 345 5.88 -13.83 8.85
CA MET A 345 5.79 -13.16 10.15
C MET A 345 6.95 -13.54 11.06
N ALA A 346 7.45 -14.77 10.96
CA ALA A 346 8.65 -15.21 11.67
C ALA A 346 9.97 -14.61 11.14
N GLY A 347 9.91 -13.83 10.06
CA GLY A 347 11.08 -13.24 9.41
C GLY A 347 11.75 -14.16 8.38
N ASP A 348 11.13 -15.30 8.08
CA ASP A 348 11.59 -16.22 7.04
C ASP A 348 11.10 -15.76 5.66
N THR A 349 11.56 -16.45 4.63
CA THR A 349 11.21 -16.23 3.23
C THR A 349 10.25 -17.30 2.69
N ILE A 350 9.58 -16.99 1.59
CA ILE A 350 8.76 -17.95 0.83
C ILE A 350 9.10 -17.87 -0.65
N ASP A 351 9.10 -19.02 -1.34
CA ASP A 351 9.29 -19.08 -2.80
C ASP A 351 7.95 -19.09 -3.50
N GLN A 352 7.75 -18.13 -4.44
CA GLN A 352 6.52 -17.95 -5.17
C GLN A 352 6.76 -17.65 -6.64
N LYS A 353 5.89 -18.21 -7.49
CA LYS A 353 5.78 -17.76 -8.87
C LYS A 353 4.93 -16.49 -8.89
N ILE A 354 5.41 -15.48 -9.60
CA ILE A 354 4.71 -14.19 -9.70
C ILE A 354 4.01 -14.07 -11.05
N GLU A 355 2.72 -13.80 -10.98
CA GLU A 355 1.89 -13.48 -12.13
C GLU A 355 1.72 -11.96 -12.22
N GLU A 356 2.35 -11.32 -13.21
CA GLU A 356 2.24 -9.86 -13.41
C GLU A 356 0.93 -9.44 -14.07
N ASN A 357 0.31 -10.35 -14.82
CA ASN A 357 -0.91 -10.08 -15.57
C ASN A 357 -2.13 -10.49 -14.74
N LEU A 358 -2.42 -9.72 -13.70
CA LEU A 358 -3.54 -9.98 -12.80
C LEU A 358 -4.81 -9.27 -13.25
N THR A 359 -5.95 -9.76 -12.76
CA THR A 359 -7.23 -9.07 -12.82
C THR A 359 -7.85 -9.04 -11.43
N TYR A 360 -8.63 -8.02 -11.13
CA TYR A 360 -9.30 -7.94 -9.83
C TYR A 360 -10.34 -9.06 -9.61
N ASP A 361 -10.95 -9.58 -10.68
CA ASP A 361 -11.90 -10.71 -10.62
C ASP A 361 -11.25 -12.04 -10.18
N TYR A 362 -9.95 -12.20 -10.44
CA TYR A 362 -9.20 -13.42 -10.12
C TYR A 362 -8.36 -13.31 -8.85
N LEU A 363 -8.54 -12.24 -8.07
CA LEU A 363 -7.80 -12.04 -6.81
C LEU A 363 -7.92 -13.26 -5.89
N HIS A 364 -9.11 -13.84 -5.80
CA HIS A 364 -9.41 -14.99 -4.93
C HIS A 364 -9.33 -16.34 -5.64
N SER A 365 -8.87 -16.41 -6.90
CA SER A 365 -8.95 -17.63 -7.71
C SER A 365 -7.80 -18.60 -7.47
N SER A 366 -6.64 -18.14 -6.98
CA SER A 366 -5.48 -19.00 -6.70
C SER A 366 -4.57 -18.42 -5.63
N GLU A 367 -3.81 -19.31 -4.98
CA GLU A 367 -2.76 -18.93 -4.03
C GLU A 367 -1.65 -18.11 -4.70
N GLU A 368 -1.30 -18.40 -5.95
CA GLU A 368 -0.27 -17.68 -6.70
C GLU A 368 -0.67 -16.23 -6.96
N ASN A 369 -1.93 -15.97 -7.30
CA ASN A 369 -2.44 -14.61 -7.49
C ASN A 369 -2.37 -13.79 -6.19
N PHE A 370 -2.68 -14.41 -5.06
CA PHE A 370 -2.55 -13.78 -3.75
C PHE A 370 -1.14 -13.25 -3.48
N TRP A 371 -0.14 -14.12 -3.58
CA TRP A 371 1.24 -13.74 -3.32
C TRP A 371 1.74 -12.70 -4.33
N SER A 372 1.30 -12.82 -5.59
CA SER A 372 1.62 -11.84 -6.63
C SER A 372 1.09 -10.46 -6.30
N ILE A 373 -0.15 -10.35 -5.80
CA ILE A 373 -0.73 -9.06 -5.40
C ILE A 373 0.01 -8.47 -4.23
N LEU A 374 0.26 -9.24 -3.17
CA LEU A 374 1.01 -8.74 -2.02
C LEU A 374 2.39 -8.21 -2.42
N TYR A 375 3.06 -8.88 -3.37
CA TYR A 375 4.33 -8.43 -3.90
C TYR A 375 4.18 -7.15 -4.74
N LEU A 376 3.29 -7.14 -5.75
CA LEU A 376 3.12 -6.01 -6.66
C LEU A 376 2.57 -4.76 -5.97
N THR A 377 1.84 -4.91 -4.87
CA THR A 377 1.30 -3.79 -4.08
C THR A 377 2.19 -3.36 -2.91
N GLY A 378 3.34 -4.03 -2.70
CA GLY A 378 4.37 -3.62 -1.74
C GLY A 378 4.23 -4.20 -0.33
N TYR A 379 3.29 -5.12 -0.07
CA TYR A 379 3.26 -5.84 1.20
C TYR A 379 4.37 -6.88 1.33
N LEU A 380 4.89 -7.36 0.20
CA LEU A 380 6.06 -8.22 0.14
C LEU A 380 7.11 -7.62 -0.79
N THR A 381 8.35 -8.03 -0.61
CA THR A 381 9.47 -7.64 -1.45
C THR A 381 10.30 -8.86 -1.84
N ARG A 382 11.11 -8.73 -2.90
CA ARG A 382 12.04 -9.78 -3.31
C ARG A 382 13.24 -9.82 -2.37
N ASP A 383 13.66 -11.02 -1.97
CA ASP A 383 14.94 -11.21 -1.32
C ASP A 383 16.06 -11.26 -2.36
N LYS A 384 17.03 -10.36 -2.24
CA LYS A 384 18.16 -10.22 -3.18
C LYS A 384 19.27 -11.23 -2.94
N GLU A 385 19.35 -11.79 -1.74
CA GLU A 385 20.43 -12.71 -1.37
C GLU A 385 20.23 -14.08 -2.02
N GLU A 386 19.00 -14.40 -2.43
CA GLU A 386 18.70 -15.66 -3.10
C GLU A 386 18.62 -15.53 -4.63
N LYS A 387 19.23 -16.50 -5.33
CA LYS A 387 19.16 -16.58 -6.78
C LYS A 387 17.77 -17.03 -7.22
N GLU A 388 17.32 -16.55 -8.37
CA GLU A 388 16.12 -17.09 -9.03
C GLU A 388 16.20 -18.60 -9.14
N SER A 389 15.14 -19.27 -8.68
CA SER A 389 15.07 -20.72 -8.79
C SER A 389 14.89 -21.12 -10.26
N ALA A 390 15.36 -22.34 -10.61
CA ALA A 390 15.24 -22.87 -11.97
C ALA A 390 13.77 -22.97 -12.46
N ASP A 391 12.80 -22.95 -11.56
CA ASP A 391 11.35 -23.03 -11.84
C ASP A 391 10.72 -21.64 -12.05
N GLY A 392 11.50 -20.55 -12.11
CA GLY A 392 10.99 -19.18 -12.26
C GLY A 392 10.25 -18.64 -11.04
N LYS A 393 10.49 -19.20 -9.85
CA LYS A 393 10.01 -18.65 -8.58
C LYS A 393 10.99 -17.61 -8.06
N ILE A 394 10.46 -16.59 -7.40
CA ILE A 394 11.24 -15.61 -6.66
C ILE A 394 11.01 -15.78 -5.16
N THR A 395 12.04 -15.52 -4.40
CA THR A 395 11.98 -15.55 -2.94
C THR A 395 11.47 -14.22 -2.43
N LEU A 396 10.39 -14.28 -1.63
CA LEU A 396 9.70 -13.13 -1.07
C LEU A 396 9.88 -13.05 0.45
N LYS A 397 9.93 -11.82 0.95
CA LYS A 397 9.95 -11.48 2.39
C LYS A 397 9.12 -10.24 2.69
N ILE A 398 8.82 -10.00 3.95
CA ILE A 398 8.29 -8.72 4.43
C ILE A 398 9.38 -7.66 4.30
N PRO A 399 9.11 -6.48 3.69
CA PRO A 399 10.15 -5.50 3.40
C PRO A 399 10.78 -4.86 4.64
N ASN A 400 9.99 -4.52 5.65
CA ASN A 400 10.43 -3.71 6.77
C ASN A 400 9.54 -3.88 8.03
N LYS A 401 9.87 -3.13 9.09
CA LYS A 401 9.14 -3.19 10.36
C LYS A 401 7.72 -2.64 10.26
N GLU A 402 7.48 -1.60 9.46
CA GLU A 402 6.15 -1.03 9.27
C GLU A 402 5.16 -2.06 8.69
N ILE A 403 5.55 -2.71 7.60
CA ILE A 403 4.72 -3.74 6.96
C ILE A 403 4.54 -4.95 7.86
N ARG A 404 5.55 -5.32 8.65
CA ARG A 404 5.41 -6.36 9.67
C ARG A 404 4.33 -6.02 10.69
N GLU A 405 4.32 -4.80 11.22
CA GLU A 405 3.29 -4.33 12.15
C GLU A 405 1.88 -4.36 11.53
N ILE A 406 1.76 -4.03 10.23
CA ILE A 406 0.49 -4.13 9.50
C ILE A 406 0.00 -5.58 9.44
N PHE A 407 0.87 -6.53 9.13
CA PHE A 407 0.50 -7.95 9.16
C PHE A 407 0.09 -8.42 10.56
N GLU A 408 0.86 -8.08 11.59
CA GLU A 408 0.57 -8.43 12.98
C GLU A 408 -0.79 -7.90 13.42
N THR A 409 -1.07 -6.62 13.18
CA THR A 409 -2.36 -6.01 13.53
C THR A 409 -3.52 -6.58 12.73
N THR A 410 -3.35 -6.86 11.44
CA THR A 410 -4.42 -7.45 10.62
C THR A 410 -4.77 -8.86 11.08
N VAL A 411 -3.75 -9.65 11.46
CA VAL A 411 -3.95 -10.99 12.04
C VAL A 411 -4.65 -10.88 13.41
N GLN A 412 -4.25 -9.93 14.26
CA GLN A 412 -4.90 -9.66 15.54
C GLN A 412 -6.38 -9.29 15.37
N ASP A 413 -6.70 -8.39 14.43
CA ASP A 413 -8.07 -7.97 14.12
C ASP A 413 -8.92 -9.16 13.64
N TRP A 414 -8.36 -10.01 12.77
CA TRP A 414 -9.05 -11.22 12.31
C TRP A 414 -9.33 -12.21 13.44
N PHE A 415 -8.37 -12.45 14.32
CA PHE A 415 -8.59 -13.29 15.52
C PHE A 415 -9.62 -12.67 16.45
N SER A 416 -9.60 -11.35 16.64
CA SER A 416 -10.58 -10.61 17.43
C SER A 416 -12.00 -10.80 16.89
N ASP A 417 -12.21 -10.65 15.59
CA ASP A 417 -13.52 -10.81 14.97
C ASP A 417 -14.00 -12.27 15.03
N THR A 418 -13.12 -13.23 14.81
CA THR A 418 -13.41 -14.66 14.99
C THR A 418 -13.74 -14.97 16.46
N ALA A 419 -13.10 -14.26 17.39
CA ALA A 419 -13.33 -14.37 18.81
C ALA A 419 -14.72 -13.89 19.24
N LYS A 420 -15.23 -12.81 18.65
CA LYS A 420 -16.58 -12.25 18.95
C LYS A 420 -17.73 -13.18 18.57
N LEU A 421 -17.51 -14.13 17.66
CA LEU A 421 -18.52 -15.06 17.15
C LEU A 421 -18.77 -16.28 18.05
N GLN A 422 -18.00 -16.48 19.12
CA GLN A 422 -18.11 -17.62 20.02
C GLN A 422 -18.28 -17.18 21.48
N ASP A 423 -19.11 -17.90 22.25
CA ASP A 423 -19.23 -17.71 23.70
C ASP A 423 -17.94 -18.19 24.39
N ARG A 424 -17.18 -17.25 24.96
CA ARG A 424 -15.87 -17.49 25.60
C ARG A 424 -15.82 -17.04 27.04
N LYS A 425 -16.95 -16.85 27.65
CA LYS A 425 -17.03 -16.42 29.04
C LYS A 425 -16.16 -17.29 29.95
N HIS A 426 -16.15 -18.61 29.73
CA HIS A 426 -15.34 -19.54 30.51
C HIS A 426 -13.82 -19.30 30.40
N LEU A 427 -13.30 -18.89 29.22
CA LEU A 427 -11.90 -18.55 29.04
C LEU A 427 -11.52 -17.30 29.85
N PHE A 428 -12.35 -16.26 29.77
CA PHE A 428 -12.08 -15.00 30.43
C PHE A 428 -12.26 -15.10 31.95
N ASP A 429 -13.28 -15.80 32.41
CA ASP A 429 -13.47 -16.10 33.83
C ASP A 429 -12.25 -16.88 34.38
N ALA A 430 -11.66 -17.79 33.59
CA ALA A 430 -10.49 -18.55 33.98
C ALA A 430 -9.23 -17.68 34.13
N VAL A 431 -9.05 -16.64 33.29
CA VAL A 431 -7.92 -15.70 33.44
C VAL A 431 -7.99 -14.99 34.78
N TRP A 432 -9.16 -14.46 35.14
CA TRP A 432 -9.29 -13.64 36.34
C TRP A 432 -9.44 -14.47 37.64
N ASN A 433 -9.77 -15.76 37.51
CA ASN A 433 -9.83 -16.69 38.65
C ASN A 433 -8.53 -17.51 38.85
N GLY A 434 -7.54 -17.33 37.97
CA GLY A 434 -6.28 -18.07 38.06
C GLY A 434 -6.40 -19.55 37.70
N ASP A 435 -7.42 -19.94 36.91
CA ASP A 435 -7.67 -21.34 36.54
C ASP A 435 -6.83 -21.76 35.33
N GLU A 436 -5.60 -22.20 35.61
CA GLU A 436 -4.63 -22.63 34.60
C GLU A 436 -5.08 -23.85 33.79
N GLN A 437 -5.93 -24.73 34.39
CA GLN A 437 -6.40 -25.93 33.69
C GLN A 437 -7.44 -25.56 32.63
N THR A 438 -8.41 -24.73 32.98
CA THR A 438 -9.41 -24.22 32.03
C THR A 438 -8.74 -23.39 30.93
N LEU A 439 -7.76 -22.53 31.26
CA LEU A 439 -6.97 -21.78 30.29
C LEU A 439 -6.26 -22.70 29.30
N THR A 440 -5.55 -23.73 29.78
CA THR A 440 -4.88 -24.72 28.94
C THR A 440 -5.85 -25.41 27.97
N GLN A 441 -7.03 -25.83 28.47
CA GLN A 441 -8.03 -26.52 27.67
C GLN A 441 -8.68 -25.63 26.63
N GLU A 442 -9.13 -24.43 27.02
CA GLU A 442 -9.84 -23.51 26.13
C GLU A 442 -8.91 -22.91 25.06
N ILE A 443 -7.70 -22.49 25.41
CA ILE A 443 -6.72 -22.02 24.45
C ILE A 443 -6.33 -23.15 23.49
N SER A 444 -6.07 -24.36 23.98
CA SER A 444 -5.80 -25.51 23.10
C SER A 444 -6.99 -25.87 22.21
N ARG A 445 -8.24 -25.72 22.68
CA ARG A 445 -9.45 -25.90 21.88
C ARG A 445 -9.51 -24.87 20.74
N LEU A 446 -9.26 -23.62 21.06
CA LEU A 446 -9.24 -22.53 20.10
C LEU A 446 -8.14 -22.75 19.05
N LEU A 447 -6.93 -23.12 19.44
CA LEU A 447 -5.84 -23.48 18.54
C LEU A 447 -6.23 -24.62 17.57
N ARG A 448 -7.04 -25.60 18.00
CA ARG A 448 -7.50 -26.69 17.12
C ARG A 448 -8.49 -26.24 16.06
N ILE A 449 -9.34 -25.28 16.39
CA ILE A 449 -10.39 -24.77 15.51
C ILE A 449 -9.82 -23.75 14.52
N THR A 450 -8.90 -22.89 15.00
CA THR A 450 -8.43 -21.70 14.25
C THR A 450 -7.16 -21.94 13.46
N ILE A 451 -6.37 -23.00 13.74
CA ILE A 451 -5.02 -23.15 13.23
C ILE A 451 -4.81 -24.48 12.51
N SER A 452 -4.07 -24.48 11.41
CA SER A 452 -3.66 -25.68 10.68
C SER A 452 -2.33 -26.29 11.21
N TYR A 453 -2.02 -27.53 10.81
CA TYR A 453 -1.01 -28.42 11.43
C TYR A 453 0.45 -28.13 11.01
N HIS A 454 1.12 -27.02 11.33
CA HIS A 454 2.59 -26.90 11.09
C HIS A 454 3.31 -25.92 12.02
N ASP A 455 4.64 -26.02 12.06
CA ASP A 455 5.58 -25.40 12.98
C ASP A 455 5.35 -23.90 13.19
N TYR A 456 4.86 -23.54 14.36
CA TYR A 456 4.56 -22.17 14.79
C TYR A 456 5.75 -21.60 15.57
N ARG A 457 6.07 -20.32 15.34
CA ARG A 457 7.02 -19.55 16.14
C ARG A 457 6.27 -18.67 17.13
N GLU A 458 7.00 -18.16 18.09
CA GLU A 458 6.55 -17.39 19.25
C GLU A 458 5.66 -16.21 18.86
N ASP A 459 6.06 -15.41 17.86
CA ASP A 459 5.35 -14.21 17.38
C ASP A 459 3.89 -14.47 16.94
N PHE A 460 3.63 -15.64 16.35
CA PHE A 460 2.28 -16.02 15.95
C PHE A 460 1.36 -16.24 17.15
N TYR A 461 1.88 -16.90 18.19
CA TYR A 461 1.08 -17.16 19.40
C TYR A 461 0.84 -15.89 20.22
N HIS A 462 1.76 -14.92 20.18
CA HIS A 462 1.54 -13.59 20.74
C HIS A 462 0.37 -12.88 20.05
N ALA A 463 0.36 -12.83 18.71
CA ALA A 463 -0.72 -12.24 17.93
C ALA A 463 -2.06 -12.96 18.18
N PHE A 464 -2.06 -14.28 18.28
CA PHE A 464 -3.22 -15.08 18.60
C PHE A 464 -3.80 -14.75 19.97
N LEU A 465 -2.97 -14.70 21.03
CA LEU A 465 -3.42 -14.34 22.38
C LEU A 465 -3.94 -12.90 22.43
N ALA A 466 -3.19 -11.95 21.88
CA ALA A 466 -3.59 -10.54 21.84
C ALA A 466 -4.95 -10.37 21.15
N GLY A 467 -5.18 -11.04 20.01
CA GLY A 467 -6.44 -11.00 19.29
C GLY A 467 -7.62 -11.58 20.06
N ILE A 468 -7.42 -12.69 20.80
CA ILE A 468 -8.47 -13.29 21.63
C ILE A 468 -8.95 -12.31 22.71
N PHE A 469 -8.06 -11.65 23.41
CA PHE A 469 -8.40 -10.79 24.53
C PHE A 469 -8.88 -9.40 24.10
N ALA A 470 -8.25 -8.80 23.07
CA ALA A 470 -8.74 -7.55 22.47
C ALA A 470 -10.13 -7.69 21.87
N GLY A 471 -10.43 -8.82 21.22
CA GLY A 471 -11.75 -9.14 20.70
C GLY A 471 -12.84 -9.30 21.75
N ALA A 472 -12.45 -9.56 22.99
CA ALA A 472 -13.36 -9.59 24.13
C ALA A 472 -13.61 -8.21 24.77
N GLY A 473 -12.94 -7.18 24.29
CA GLY A 473 -13.08 -5.81 24.78
C GLY A 473 -12.11 -5.44 25.92
N TYR A 474 -11.14 -6.30 26.22
CA TYR A 474 -10.06 -5.95 27.17
C TYR A 474 -9.05 -5.00 26.52
N SER A 475 -8.50 -4.09 27.32
CA SER A 475 -7.31 -3.33 26.92
C SER A 475 -6.11 -4.29 26.94
N VAL A 476 -5.36 -4.34 25.83
CA VAL A 476 -4.27 -5.30 25.63
C VAL A 476 -3.02 -4.55 25.18
N GLU A 477 -1.91 -4.83 25.85
CA GLU A 477 -0.58 -4.39 25.43
C GLU A 477 0.25 -5.61 25.05
N SER A 478 0.91 -5.57 23.89
CA SER A 478 1.73 -6.64 23.37
C SER A 478 3.12 -6.13 23.00
N ASN A 479 4.18 -6.87 23.39
CA ASN A 479 5.58 -6.53 23.11
C ASN A 479 6.03 -5.14 23.61
N LYS A 480 5.42 -4.62 24.68
CA LYS A 480 5.83 -3.36 25.30
C LYS A 480 6.91 -3.56 26.35
N GLU A 481 7.69 -2.50 26.60
CA GLU A 481 8.71 -2.48 27.64
C GLU A 481 8.05 -2.36 29.01
N HIS A 482 8.26 -3.36 29.86
CA HIS A 482 7.82 -3.41 31.25
C HIS A 482 8.96 -3.94 32.14
N GLY A 483 9.17 -3.30 33.30
CA GLY A 483 10.27 -3.67 34.20
C GLY A 483 11.64 -3.57 33.48
N GLU A 484 12.42 -4.66 33.53
CA GLU A 484 13.76 -4.76 32.93
C GLU A 484 13.74 -5.49 31.54
N GLY A 485 12.60 -5.49 30.83
CA GLY A 485 12.48 -6.18 29.54
C GLY A 485 11.18 -5.87 28.82
N ARG A 486 10.82 -6.73 27.87
CA ARG A 486 9.55 -6.68 27.15
C ARG A 486 8.69 -7.86 27.55
N SER A 487 7.49 -7.58 28.05
CA SER A 487 6.48 -8.62 28.26
C SER A 487 5.79 -8.96 26.95
N ASP A 488 5.43 -10.23 26.77
CA ASP A 488 4.78 -10.66 25.54
C ASP A 488 3.34 -10.16 25.43
N LEU A 489 2.59 -10.19 26.55
CA LEU A 489 1.21 -9.74 26.58
C LEU A 489 0.81 -9.29 27.97
N VAL A 490 0.14 -8.11 28.05
CA VAL A 490 -0.51 -7.60 29.26
C VAL A 490 -1.97 -7.31 28.97
N ILE A 491 -2.86 -7.76 29.85
CA ILE A 491 -4.31 -7.62 29.72
C ILE A 491 -4.83 -6.86 30.93
N PHE A 492 -5.61 -5.83 30.70
CA PHE A 492 -6.15 -4.96 31.73
C PHE A 492 -7.66 -5.18 31.91
N ASN A 493 -8.10 -5.40 33.15
CA ASN A 493 -9.49 -5.35 33.56
C ASN A 493 -9.66 -4.14 34.49
N GLU A 494 -9.84 -2.98 33.88
CA GLU A 494 -9.97 -1.71 34.61
C GLU A 494 -11.21 -1.67 35.54
N TYR A 495 -12.26 -2.43 35.23
CA TYR A 495 -13.48 -2.49 36.04
C TYR A 495 -13.27 -3.22 37.36
N GLU A 496 -12.41 -4.22 37.38
CA GLU A 496 -12.14 -5.02 38.57
C GLU A 496 -10.78 -4.70 39.22
N GLY A 497 -10.04 -3.72 38.68
CA GLY A 497 -8.72 -3.34 39.18
C GLY A 497 -7.67 -4.46 39.02
N LYS A 498 -7.81 -5.31 37.99
CA LYS A 498 -6.92 -6.48 37.80
C LYS A 498 -6.11 -6.35 36.52
N VAL A 499 -4.89 -6.90 36.56
CA VAL A 499 -4.03 -7.03 35.39
C VAL A 499 -3.49 -8.46 35.29
N ALA A 500 -3.44 -9.00 34.06
CA ALA A 500 -2.84 -10.30 33.80
C ALA A 500 -1.65 -10.15 32.85
N VAL A 501 -0.49 -10.68 33.25
CA VAL A 501 0.76 -10.67 32.48
C VAL A 501 1.02 -12.07 31.94
N PHE A 502 1.23 -12.20 30.65
CA PHE A 502 1.56 -13.46 29.99
C PHE A 502 2.95 -13.38 29.37
N GLU A 503 3.73 -14.43 29.58
CA GLU A 503 4.96 -14.70 28.85
C GLU A 503 4.80 -16.01 28.08
N ALA A 504 5.06 -15.97 26.77
CA ALA A 504 4.84 -17.09 25.87
C ALA A 504 6.17 -17.72 25.43
N LYS A 505 6.19 -19.03 25.28
CA LYS A 505 7.32 -19.79 24.74
C LYS A 505 6.87 -20.78 23.69
N TYR A 506 7.66 -20.94 22.66
CA TYR A 506 7.45 -21.99 21.69
C TYR A 506 8.30 -23.22 22.01
N SER A 507 7.64 -24.35 22.20
CA SER A 507 8.29 -25.64 22.46
C SER A 507 8.54 -26.41 21.16
N LYS A 508 9.75 -26.92 20.99
CA LYS A 508 10.13 -27.75 19.84
C LYS A 508 9.55 -29.17 19.91
N GLU A 509 9.19 -29.64 21.10
CA GLU A 509 8.68 -30.98 21.36
C GLU A 509 7.56 -30.95 22.41
N VAL A 510 6.54 -31.82 22.26
CA VAL A 510 5.42 -31.95 23.23
C VAL A 510 5.91 -32.16 24.64
N LYS A 511 6.97 -32.94 24.82
CA LYS A 511 7.52 -33.30 26.13
C LYS A 511 8.15 -32.11 26.88
N LYS A 512 8.46 -31.04 26.17
CA LYS A 512 9.09 -29.82 26.73
C LYS A 512 8.08 -28.73 27.08
N LEU A 513 6.80 -28.92 26.80
CA LEU A 513 5.78 -27.90 27.04
C LEU A 513 5.78 -27.43 28.51
N GLU A 514 5.82 -28.36 29.48
CA GLU A 514 5.83 -27.99 30.90
C GLU A 514 7.10 -27.26 31.30
N GLU A 515 8.27 -27.75 30.85
CA GLU A 515 9.57 -27.14 31.13
C GLU A 515 9.68 -25.73 30.55
N ASP A 516 9.22 -25.53 29.30
CA ASP A 516 9.27 -24.23 28.63
C ASP A 516 8.23 -23.25 29.21
N CYS A 517 7.09 -23.77 29.71
CA CYS A 517 6.12 -22.99 30.48
C CYS A 517 6.71 -22.47 31.81
N GLU A 518 7.47 -23.30 32.51
CA GLU A 518 8.18 -22.90 33.74
C GLU A 518 9.26 -21.85 33.47
N LYS A 519 9.96 -21.96 32.33
CA LYS A 519 10.92 -20.93 31.89
C LYS A 519 10.24 -19.59 31.62
N ALA A 520 9.02 -19.62 31.09
CA ALA A 520 8.23 -18.41 30.87
C ALA A 520 7.91 -17.70 32.19
N ILE A 521 7.46 -18.44 33.21
CA ILE A 521 7.22 -17.90 34.57
C ILE A 521 8.51 -17.31 35.15
N GLN A 522 9.61 -18.06 35.09
CA GLN A 522 10.91 -17.59 35.61
C GLN A 522 11.38 -16.30 34.91
N GLN A 523 11.03 -16.11 33.64
CA GLN A 523 11.34 -14.88 32.90
C GLN A 523 10.55 -13.69 33.43
N ILE A 524 9.25 -13.86 33.75
CA ILE A 524 8.40 -12.78 34.32
C ILE A 524 9.03 -12.31 35.64
N ASP A 525 9.41 -13.26 36.52
CA ASP A 525 10.03 -12.96 37.80
C ASP A 525 11.38 -12.27 37.66
N HIS A 526 12.26 -12.83 36.83
CA HIS A 526 13.61 -12.31 36.63
C HIS A 526 13.62 -10.91 36.04
N ARG A 527 12.66 -10.60 35.16
CA ARG A 527 12.51 -9.31 34.47
C ARG A 527 11.58 -8.35 35.20
N MET A 528 10.99 -8.78 36.32
CA MET A 528 10.11 -7.97 37.18
C MET A 528 8.93 -7.33 36.41
N TYR A 529 8.36 -8.02 35.43
CA TYR A 529 7.25 -7.47 34.61
C TYR A 529 6.01 -7.12 35.43
N ALA A 530 5.72 -7.87 36.50
CA ALA A 530 4.58 -7.64 37.37
C ALA A 530 4.73 -6.40 38.27
N LYS A 531 5.98 -6.02 38.60
CA LYS A 531 6.27 -5.00 39.60
C LYS A 531 5.75 -3.60 39.24
N GLU A 532 5.69 -3.29 37.96
CA GLU A 532 5.18 -2.00 37.46
C GLU A 532 3.69 -1.83 37.75
N PHE A 533 2.94 -2.93 37.85
CA PHE A 533 1.50 -2.92 38.02
C PHE A 533 1.06 -3.07 39.50
N GLU A 534 1.95 -3.50 40.39
CA GLU A 534 1.63 -3.74 41.82
C GLU A 534 1.12 -2.50 42.56
N ASP A 535 1.59 -1.31 42.16
CA ASP A 535 1.18 -0.04 42.79
C ASP A 535 -0.14 0.54 42.17
N SER A 536 -0.56 0.05 41.02
CA SER A 536 -1.66 0.63 40.23
C SER A 536 -2.90 -0.25 40.13
N TYR A 537 -2.78 -1.54 40.43
CA TYR A 537 -3.86 -2.53 40.32
C TYR A 537 -4.00 -3.34 41.62
N ASP A 538 -5.25 -3.72 41.94
CA ASP A 538 -5.55 -4.46 43.17
C ASP A 538 -5.04 -5.92 43.10
N GLU A 539 -4.99 -6.50 41.89
CA GLU A 539 -4.52 -7.88 41.67
C GLU A 539 -3.70 -7.96 40.37
N VAL A 540 -2.48 -8.52 40.48
CA VAL A 540 -1.59 -8.81 39.35
C VAL A 540 -1.44 -10.32 39.23
N ILE A 541 -1.88 -10.88 38.09
CA ILE A 541 -1.83 -12.34 37.86
C ILE A 541 -0.81 -12.61 36.75
N CYS A 542 0.15 -13.48 37.03
CA CYS A 542 1.19 -13.82 36.08
C CYS A 542 1.01 -15.25 35.55
N TYR A 543 1.14 -15.40 34.23
CA TYR A 543 1.03 -16.66 33.52
C TYR A 543 2.22 -16.92 32.61
N GLY A 544 2.84 -18.07 32.78
CA GLY A 544 3.67 -18.67 31.74
C GLY A 544 2.80 -19.49 30.81
N ILE A 545 2.99 -19.34 29.51
CA ILE A 545 2.32 -20.16 28.51
C ILE A 545 3.33 -20.72 27.52
N SER A 546 3.27 -22.01 27.26
CA SER A 546 4.08 -22.65 26.24
C SER A 546 3.21 -23.29 25.17
N PHE A 547 3.67 -23.19 23.93
CA PHE A 547 2.94 -23.67 22.75
C PHE A 547 3.71 -24.77 22.02
N TYR A 548 2.99 -25.79 21.58
CA TYR A 548 3.46 -26.76 20.62
C TYR A 548 2.33 -27.11 19.64
N LYS A 549 2.43 -26.65 18.41
CA LYS A 549 1.39 -26.86 17.40
C LYS A 549 0.01 -26.42 17.93
N LYS A 550 -0.98 -27.31 17.97
CA LYS A 550 -2.35 -27.05 18.42
C LYS A 550 -2.57 -27.32 19.92
N ARG A 551 -1.52 -27.24 20.71
CA ARG A 551 -1.55 -27.48 22.16
C ARG A 551 -0.81 -26.38 22.88
N CYS A 552 -1.28 -26.03 24.05
CA CYS A 552 -0.52 -25.22 24.99
C CYS A 552 -0.56 -25.84 26.37
N VAL A 553 0.30 -25.34 27.21
CA VAL A 553 0.28 -25.51 28.69
C VAL A 553 0.35 -24.11 29.27
N VAL A 554 -0.55 -23.82 30.21
CA VAL A 554 -0.57 -22.58 30.98
C VAL A 554 -0.33 -22.92 32.43
N LYS A 555 0.54 -22.16 33.06
CA LYS A 555 0.78 -22.23 34.51
C LYS A 555 0.70 -20.83 35.09
N ARG A 556 0.10 -20.71 36.25
CA ARG A 556 0.08 -19.48 37.05
C ARG A 556 1.31 -19.41 37.95
N ASP A 557 1.88 -18.23 38.09
CA ASP A 557 2.83 -17.95 39.15
C ASP A 557 2.05 -17.85 40.47
N VAL A 558 2.38 -18.73 41.41
CA VAL A 558 1.75 -18.76 42.75
C VAL A 558 2.77 -18.17 43.71
N LYS A 559 2.75 -16.85 43.86
CA LYS A 559 3.44 -16.17 44.96
C LYS A 559 2.54 -16.03 46.16
#